data_3ecdfa06cb3e5d6c5df8f7dcb3291d8e
#
_entry.id   3ecdfa06cb3e5d6c5df8f7dcb3291d8e
#
_cell.length_a   1.000
_cell.length_b   1.000
_cell.length_c   1.000
_cell.angle_alpha   90.00
_cell.angle_beta   90.00
_cell.angle_gamma   90.00
#
_symmetry.space_group_name_H-M   'P 1'
#
loop_
_entity.id
_entity.type
_entity.pdbx_description
1 polymer ?
#
loop_
_entity_poly.entity_id
_entity_poly.type
_entity_poly.pdbx_seq_one_letter_code
_entity_poly.pdbx_strand_id
1 'polypeptide(L)'
;MPALFSVALKPAHSAIQARLGPGELVVAYLDDIYLITAPENARRAYDITAEVLRQMCGIEVNQGKLVCWSLAGGAAPPGISALDTADHTVWRGVAGSVGGSGIVVVGVPVGDDEFVNSHGRALGHQHQEFLESLLRLPFVQHSWLLLLFCAVPRANHLLRTVSPTQVTEFATAHDARVLHCFERLLGLTPGAETEQSHEISRLVGPARPLAIQVWGLWSSV
;
A
#
# COMPACT_ATOMS: atom_id res chain seq x y z
N MET A 1 2.67 -0.38 -22.17
CA MET A 1 1.38 0.34 -22.19
C MET A 1 1.26 1.46 -21.15
N PRO A 2 1.56 1.30 -19.85
CA PRO A 2 1.40 2.38 -18.86
C PRO A 2 2.19 3.65 -19.17
N ALA A 3 3.44 3.54 -19.61
CA ALA A 3 4.28 4.69 -19.95
C ALA A 3 3.72 5.55 -21.10
N LEU A 4 3.16 4.91 -22.14
CA LEU A 4 2.53 5.63 -23.26
C LEU A 4 1.26 6.38 -22.80
N PHE A 5 0.49 5.78 -21.89
CA PHE A 5 -0.69 6.41 -21.31
C PHE A 5 -0.29 7.66 -20.51
N SER A 6 0.73 7.58 -19.67
CA SER A 6 1.23 8.72 -18.89
C SER A 6 1.75 9.86 -19.79
N VAL A 7 2.41 9.52 -20.90
CA VAL A 7 2.86 10.54 -21.87
C VAL A 7 1.67 11.20 -22.57
N ALA A 8 0.65 10.42 -22.95
CA ALA A 8 -0.57 10.93 -23.56
C ALA A 8 -1.37 11.85 -22.64
N LEU A 9 -1.38 11.60 -21.34
CA LEU A 9 -2.06 12.43 -20.34
C LEU A 9 -1.30 13.74 -19.98
N LYS A 10 -0.03 13.88 -20.35
CA LYS A 10 0.79 15.02 -19.97
C LYS A 10 0.17 16.38 -20.33
N PRO A 11 -0.41 16.60 -21.53
CA PRO A 11 -1.08 17.87 -21.87
C PRO A 11 -2.27 18.17 -20.96
N ALA A 12 -3.10 17.17 -20.67
CA ALA A 12 -4.26 17.31 -19.78
C ALA A 12 -3.80 17.61 -18.35
N HIS A 13 -2.78 16.93 -17.85
CA HIS A 13 -2.17 17.19 -16.56
C HIS A 13 -1.67 18.63 -16.42
N SER A 14 -0.97 19.15 -17.45
CA SER A 14 -0.51 20.55 -17.48
C SER A 14 -1.69 21.53 -17.51
N ALA A 15 -2.76 21.22 -18.23
CA ALA A 15 -3.96 22.05 -18.28
C ALA A 15 -4.71 22.07 -16.94
N ILE A 16 -4.78 20.93 -16.23
CA ILE A 16 -5.34 20.83 -14.88
C ILE A 16 -4.51 21.73 -13.95
N GLN A 17 -3.20 21.53 -13.90
CA GLN A 17 -2.30 22.31 -13.02
C GLN A 17 -2.42 23.82 -13.26
N ALA A 18 -2.54 24.25 -14.51
CA ALA A 18 -2.70 25.67 -14.85
C ALA A 18 -4.03 26.29 -14.37
N ARG A 19 -5.07 25.48 -14.14
CA ARG A 19 -6.39 25.93 -13.67
C ARG A 19 -6.54 25.81 -12.14
N LEU A 20 -5.64 25.08 -11.48
CA LEU A 20 -5.60 24.99 -10.02
C LEU A 20 -5.07 26.27 -9.40
N GLY A 21 -5.41 26.54 -8.15
CA GLY A 21 -4.99 27.72 -7.39
C GLY A 21 -3.55 27.63 -6.89
N PRO A 22 -3.02 28.74 -6.35
CA PRO A 22 -1.70 28.73 -5.71
C PRO A 22 -1.65 27.74 -4.55
N GLY A 23 -0.60 26.90 -4.52
CA GLY A 23 -0.42 25.87 -3.49
C GLY A 23 -1.20 24.59 -3.73
N GLU A 24 -2.03 24.52 -4.77
CA GLU A 24 -2.70 23.30 -5.18
C GLU A 24 -1.85 22.53 -6.20
N LEU A 25 -1.86 21.21 -6.09
CA LEU A 25 -1.00 20.36 -6.91
C LEU A 25 -1.81 19.19 -7.49
N VAL A 26 -1.56 18.88 -8.77
CA VAL A 26 -1.96 17.63 -9.38
C VAL A 26 -0.73 16.73 -9.56
N VAL A 27 -0.83 15.48 -9.13
CA VAL A 27 0.21 14.46 -9.32
C VAL A 27 -0.43 13.28 -10.04
N ALA A 28 0.24 12.74 -11.05
CA ALA A 28 -0.21 11.55 -11.75
C ALA A 28 0.85 10.44 -11.64
N TYR A 29 0.40 9.24 -11.36
CA TYR A 29 1.21 8.04 -11.42
C TYR A 29 0.47 6.99 -12.24
N LEU A 30 0.94 6.76 -13.46
CA LEU A 30 0.28 5.94 -14.48
C LEU A 30 -1.15 6.43 -14.76
N ASP A 31 -2.16 5.67 -14.35
CA ASP A 31 -3.59 5.96 -14.48
C ASP A 31 -4.21 6.61 -13.23
N ASP A 32 -3.50 6.63 -12.12
CA ASP A 32 -3.96 7.28 -10.88
C ASP A 32 -3.63 8.78 -10.90
N ILE A 33 -4.60 9.61 -10.55
CA ILE A 33 -4.46 11.06 -10.43
C ILE A 33 -4.77 11.46 -8.99
N TYR A 34 -3.86 12.20 -8.39
CA TYR A 34 -3.95 12.73 -7.03
C TYR A 34 -4.03 14.24 -7.05
N LEU A 35 -5.02 14.80 -6.35
CA LEU A 35 -5.19 16.23 -6.17
C LEU A 35 -4.87 16.60 -4.73
N ILE A 36 -3.94 17.52 -4.53
CA ILE A 36 -3.58 18.05 -3.23
C ILE A 36 -4.09 19.49 -3.20
N THR A 37 -5.06 19.78 -2.31
CA THR A 37 -5.75 21.05 -2.26
C THR A 37 -6.27 21.32 -0.85
N ALA A 38 -6.62 22.57 -0.57
CA ALA A 38 -7.32 22.93 0.64
C ALA A 38 -8.75 22.33 0.65
N PRO A 39 -9.28 21.94 1.81
CA PRO A 39 -10.60 21.28 1.88
C PRO A 39 -11.73 22.05 1.18
N GLU A 40 -11.76 23.36 1.33
CA GLU A 40 -12.75 24.25 0.70
C GLU A 40 -12.70 24.24 -0.83
N ASN A 41 -11.59 23.91 -1.41
CA ASN A 41 -11.35 23.85 -2.86
C ASN A 41 -11.47 22.45 -3.45
N ALA A 42 -11.64 21.42 -2.63
CA ALA A 42 -11.61 20.02 -3.05
C ALA A 42 -12.61 19.73 -4.18
N ARG A 43 -13.84 20.22 -4.06
CA ARG A 43 -14.87 20.04 -5.08
C ARG A 43 -14.50 20.75 -6.40
N ARG A 44 -14.03 22.00 -6.33
CA ARG A 44 -13.60 22.76 -7.50
C ARG A 44 -12.43 22.08 -8.23
N ALA A 45 -11.43 21.59 -7.49
CA ALA A 45 -10.29 20.89 -8.06
C ALA A 45 -10.71 19.60 -8.77
N TYR A 46 -11.66 18.84 -8.20
CA TYR A 46 -12.25 17.67 -8.83
C TYR A 46 -12.98 18.05 -10.13
N ASP A 47 -13.85 19.05 -10.11
CA ASP A 47 -14.65 19.48 -11.28
C ASP A 47 -13.75 19.94 -12.43
N ILE A 48 -12.69 20.70 -12.15
CA ILE A 48 -11.67 21.10 -13.14
C ILE A 48 -11.02 19.85 -13.76
N THR A 49 -10.62 18.89 -12.93
CA THR A 49 -9.96 17.67 -13.38
C THR A 49 -10.87 16.83 -14.27
N ALA A 50 -12.11 16.59 -13.83
CA ALA A 50 -13.09 15.82 -14.58
C ALA A 50 -13.43 16.48 -15.93
N GLU A 51 -13.57 17.81 -15.94
CA GLU A 51 -13.83 18.57 -17.16
C GLU A 51 -12.68 18.46 -18.17
N VAL A 52 -11.44 18.69 -17.73
CA VAL A 52 -10.25 18.66 -18.60
C VAL A 52 -10.03 17.26 -19.16
N LEU A 53 -10.13 16.21 -18.34
CA LEU A 53 -9.98 14.83 -18.79
C LEU A 53 -11.02 14.45 -19.84
N ARG A 54 -12.28 14.86 -19.63
CA ARG A 54 -13.35 14.61 -20.60
C ARG A 54 -13.12 15.36 -21.91
N GLN A 55 -12.74 16.65 -21.85
CA GLN A 55 -12.58 17.49 -23.03
C GLN A 55 -11.35 17.14 -23.86
N MET A 56 -10.22 16.87 -23.21
CA MET A 56 -8.93 16.65 -23.88
C MET A 56 -8.65 15.19 -24.20
N CYS A 57 -9.17 14.27 -23.40
CA CYS A 57 -8.83 12.85 -23.49
C CYS A 57 -10.06 11.96 -23.78
N GLY A 58 -11.28 12.47 -23.66
CA GLY A 58 -12.51 11.66 -23.72
C GLY A 58 -12.63 10.67 -22.55
N ILE A 59 -11.93 10.92 -21.43
CA ILE A 59 -11.91 10.04 -20.26
C ILE A 59 -12.89 10.57 -19.21
N GLU A 60 -13.73 9.69 -18.69
CA GLU A 60 -14.59 9.99 -17.54
C GLU A 60 -13.97 9.46 -16.25
N VAL A 61 -14.08 10.24 -15.17
CA VAL A 61 -13.60 9.85 -13.85
C VAL A 61 -14.51 8.76 -13.28
N ASN A 62 -13.92 7.68 -12.80
CA ASN A 62 -14.66 6.61 -12.14
C ASN A 62 -15.01 7.03 -10.71
N GLN A 63 -16.25 7.49 -10.48
CA GLN A 63 -16.74 7.92 -9.17
C GLN A 63 -16.70 6.80 -8.12
N GLY A 64 -16.87 5.54 -8.50
CA GLY A 64 -16.79 4.39 -7.59
C GLY A 64 -15.38 4.12 -7.03
N LYS A 65 -14.34 4.80 -7.55
CA LYS A 65 -12.97 4.75 -7.03
C LYS A 65 -12.49 6.07 -6.47
N LEU A 66 -13.30 7.12 -6.54
CA LEU A 66 -12.94 8.43 -6.03
C LEU A 66 -12.85 8.41 -4.49
N VAL A 67 -11.75 8.90 -3.95
CA VAL A 67 -11.54 9.00 -2.51
C VAL A 67 -11.06 10.41 -2.17
N CYS A 68 -11.64 11.00 -1.14
CA CYS A 68 -11.22 12.26 -0.56
C CYS A 68 -10.90 12.05 0.92
N TRP A 69 -9.77 12.60 1.37
CA TRP A 69 -9.29 12.44 2.74
C TRP A 69 -8.53 13.68 3.19
N SER A 70 -8.54 13.93 4.49
CA SER A 70 -7.75 14.99 5.13
C SER A 70 -7.19 14.47 6.46
N LEU A 71 -5.94 14.82 6.76
CA LEU A 71 -5.30 14.49 8.03
C LEU A 71 -6.04 15.12 9.23
N ALA A 72 -6.66 16.31 9.04
CA ALA A 72 -7.44 16.95 10.07
C ALA A 72 -8.74 16.20 10.41
N GLY A 73 -9.17 15.28 9.54
CA GLY A 73 -10.44 14.57 9.70
C GLY A 73 -11.66 15.52 9.67
N GLY A 74 -12.71 15.10 10.34
CA GLY A 74 -13.93 15.93 10.51
C GLY A 74 -14.99 15.71 9.44
N ALA A 75 -15.82 16.74 9.21
CA ALA A 75 -16.88 16.69 8.21
C ALA A 75 -16.33 16.71 6.79
N ALA A 76 -17.07 16.11 5.86
CA ALA A 76 -16.73 16.18 4.45
C ALA A 76 -16.64 17.63 3.96
N PRO A 77 -15.64 17.95 3.12
CA PRO A 77 -15.55 19.26 2.48
C PRO A 77 -16.83 19.59 1.67
N PRO A 78 -17.16 20.89 1.51
CA PRO A 78 -18.36 21.31 0.79
C PRO A 78 -18.46 20.69 -0.61
N GLY A 79 -19.60 20.05 -0.91
CA GLY A 79 -19.88 19.45 -2.22
C GLY A 79 -19.22 18.09 -2.50
N ILE A 80 -18.38 17.57 -1.59
CA ILE A 80 -17.76 16.24 -1.77
C ILE A 80 -18.80 15.14 -1.57
N SER A 81 -19.65 15.22 -0.57
CA SER A 81 -20.72 14.22 -0.36
C SER A 81 -21.73 14.11 -1.50
N ALA A 82 -21.82 15.14 -2.35
CA ALA A 82 -22.63 15.07 -3.57
C ALA A 82 -22.03 14.18 -4.67
N LEU A 83 -20.80 13.69 -4.47
CA LEU A 83 -20.12 12.74 -5.35
C LEU A 83 -20.25 11.28 -4.89
N ASP A 84 -20.88 11.07 -3.72
CA ASP A 84 -21.15 9.71 -3.22
C ASP A 84 -22.07 8.97 -4.19
N THR A 85 -21.85 7.67 -4.32
CA THR A 85 -22.75 6.76 -5.06
C THR A 85 -23.50 5.85 -4.10
N ALA A 86 -24.44 5.07 -4.58
CA ALA A 86 -25.22 4.15 -3.73
C ALA A 86 -24.31 3.17 -2.94
N ASP A 87 -23.20 2.77 -3.55
CA ASP A 87 -22.30 1.74 -3.02
C ASP A 87 -20.95 2.28 -2.56
N HIS A 88 -20.70 3.62 -2.69
CA HIS A 88 -19.39 4.19 -2.39
C HIS A 88 -19.47 5.58 -1.81
N THR A 89 -18.91 5.75 -0.62
CA THR A 89 -18.72 7.05 0.06
C THR A 89 -17.34 7.59 -0.27
N VAL A 90 -17.28 8.80 -0.80
CA VAL A 90 -16.04 9.45 -1.25
C VAL A 90 -15.20 9.94 -0.07
N TRP A 91 -15.83 10.49 0.98
CA TRP A 91 -15.13 11.04 2.14
C TRP A 91 -14.67 9.95 3.12
N ARG A 92 -13.36 9.94 3.44
CA ARG A 92 -12.70 8.97 4.34
C ARG A 92 -12.17 9.59 5.64
N GLY A 93 -12.48 10.83 5.93
CA GLY A 93 -11.97 11.57 7.10
C GLY A 93 -12.85 11.47 8.34
N VAL A 94 -13.76 10.50 8.45
CA VAL A 94 -14.63 10.37 9.63
C VAL A 94 -13.82 9.78 10.80
N ALA A 95 -13.65 10.57 11.86
CA ALA A 95 -13.00 10.10 13.08
C ALA A 95 -13.77 8.94 13.71
N GLY A 96 -13.06 7.86 14.13
CA GLY A 96 -13.66 6.68 14.76
C GLY A 96 -14.31 5.70 13.79
N SER A 97 -14.05 5.80 12.49
CA SER A 97 -14.46 4.77 11.54
C SER A 97 -13.76 3.44 11.87
N VAL A 98 -14.48 2.33 11.71
CA VAL A 98 -13.91 0.99 11.88
C VAL A 98 -12.78 0.81 10.87
N GLY A 99 -11.55 0.54 11.36
CA GLY A 99 -10.35 0.41 10.52
C GLY A 99 -9.59 1.73 10.28
N GLY A 100 -9.92 2.80 11.02
CA GLY A 100 -9.19 4.07 10.98
C GLY A 100 -9.58 5.00 9.82
N SER A 101 -8.91 6.15 9.75
CA SER A 101 -9.10 7.18 8.72
C SER A 101 -7.84 7.30 7.86
N GLY A 102 -7.99 7.12 6.54
CA GLY A 102 -6.84 7.18 5.63
C GLY A 102 -7.18 6.87 4.19
N ILE A 103 -6.17 6.95 3.35
CA ILE A 103 -6.20 6.57 1.94
C ILE A 103 -4.99 5.71 1.58
N VAL A 104 -5.10 4.98 0.48
CA VAL A 104 -3.96 4.26 -0.10
C VAL A 104 -3.48 5.02 -1.33
N VAL A 105 -2.22 5.46 -1.32
CA VAL A 105 -1.58 6.22 -2.40
C VAL A 105 -0.45 5.36 -2.98
N VAL A 106 -0.56 4.92 -4.22
CA VAL A 106 0.44 4.06 -4.89
C VAL A 106 0.78 2.81 -4.05
N GLY A 107 -0.24 2.22 -3.42
CA GLY A 107 -0.08 1.04 -2.54
C GLY A 107 0.47 1.34 -1.14
N VAL A 108 0.66 2.62 -0.80
CA VAL A 108 1.12 3.07 0.53
C VAL A 108 -0.08 3.56 1.33
N PRO A 109 -0.37 2.98 2.50
CA PRO A 109 -1.40 3.52 3.39
C PRO A 109 -0.92 4.84 4.02
N VAL A 110 -1.73 5.87 3.89
CA VAL A 110 -1.53 7.21 4.47
C VAL A 110 -2.75 7.53 5.32
N GLY A 111 -2.57 7.65 6.62
CA GLY A 111 -3.67 7.84 7.56
C GLY A 111 -3.24 7.76 9.01
N ASP A 112 -4.23 7.56 9.89
CA ASP A 112 -3.95 7.28 11.29
C ASP A 112 -3.35 5.88 11.49
N ASP A 113 -2.82 5.63 12.70
CA ASP A 113 -2.14 4.36 13.01
C ASP A 113 -3.07 3.15 12.83
N GLU A 114 -4.36 3.29 13.15
CA GLU A 114 -5.32 2.19 13.00
C GLU A 114 -5.55 1.85 11.51
N PHE A 115 -5.62 2.86 10.64
CA PHE A 115 -5.75 2.65 9.20
C PHE A 115 -4.51 1.94 8.63
N VAL A 116 -3.31 2.41 8.99
CA VAL A 116 -2.05 1.82 8.53
C VAL A 116 -1.92 0.37 9.03
N ASN A 117 -2.21 0.12 10.31
CA ASN A 117 -2.18 -1.22 10.89
C ASN A 117 -3.23 -2.15 10.28
N SER A 118 -4.44 -1.65 10.06
CA SER A 118 -5.52 -2.40 9.39
C SER A 118 -5.12 -2.82 7.98
N HIS A 119 -4.53 -1.90 7.21
CA HIS A 119 -3.98 -2.19 5.88
C HIS A 119 -2.86 -3.24 5.94
N GLY A 120 -1.94 -3.11 6.89
CA GLY A 120 -0.87 -4.09 7.11
C GLY A 120 -1.41 -5.48 7.45
N ARG A 121 -2.42 -5.57 8.32
CA ARG A 121 -3.10 -6.84 8.63
C ARG A 121 -3.76 -7.47 7.42
N ALA A 122 -4.49 -6.69 6.61
CA ALA A 122 -5.12 -7.16 5.38
C ALA A 122 -4.09 -7.69 4.36
N LEU A 123 -3.00 -6.96 4.17
CA LEU A 123 -1.88 -7.41 3.32
C LEU A 123 -1.24 -8.68 3.87
N GLY A 124 -1.08 -8.79 5.18
CA GLY A 124 -0.59 -9.98 5.87
C GLY A 124 -1.44 -11.22 5.62
N HIS A 125 -2.77 -11.10 5.58
CA HIS A 125 -3.67 -12.21 5.21
C HIS A 125 -3.47 -12.66 3.75
N GLN A 126 -3.36 -11.73 2.81
CA GLN A 126 -3.07 -12.06 1.40
C GLN A 126 -1.71 -12.77 1.25
N HIS A 127 -0.70 -12.35 2.02
CA HIS A 127 0.59 -13.02 2.03
C HIS A 127 0.50 -14.44 2.61
N GLN A 128 -0.30 -14.65 3.65
CA GLN A 128 -0.54 -15.96 4.24
C GLN A 128 -1.17 -16.93 3.23
N GLU A 129 -2.20 -16.51 2.50
CA GLU A 129 -2.84 -17.32 1.45
C GLU A 129 -1.84 -17.74 0.36
N PHE A 130 -0.95 -16.83 -0.02
CA PHE A 130 0.11 -17.14 -0.98
C PHE A 130 1.09 -18.17 -0.42
N LEU A 131 1.58 -17.99 0.82
CA LEU A 131 2.48 -18.94 1.49
C LEU A 131 1.87 -20.34 1.63
N GLU A 132 0.59 -20.43 1.97
CA GLU A 132 -0.13 -21.70 2.02
C GLU A 132 -0.25 -22.38 0.65
N SER A 133 -0.35 -21.58 -0.41
CA SER A 133 -0.37 -22.10 -1.78
C SER A 133 0.98 -22.72 -2.18
N LEU A 134 2.09 -22.16 -1.69
CA LEU A 134 3.42 -22.73 -1.92
C LEU A 134 3.58 -24.13 -1.32
N LEU A 135 2.97 -24.36 -0.14
CA LEU A 135 3.02 -25.65 0.53
C LEU A 135 2.26 -26.78 -0.20
N ARG A 136 1.40 -26.43 -1.15
CA ARG A 136 0.62 -27.38 -1.96
C ARG A 136 1.33 -27.80 -3.25
N LEU A 137 2.44 -27.14 -3.59
CA LEU A 137 3.18 -27.45 -4.82
C LEU A 137 3.89 -28.82 -4.69
N PRO A 138 3.91 -29.61 -5.78
CA PRO A 138 4.45 -30.97 -5.74
C PRO A 138 5.97 -31.01 -5.60
N PHE A 139 6.67 -29.93 -5.90
CA PHE A 139 8.14 -29.88 -5.90
C PHE A 139 8.63 -28.81 -4.91
N VAL A 140 9.30 -29.23 -3.85
CA VAL A 140 9.89 -28.37 -2.81
C VAL A 140 10.81 -27.31 -3.39
N GLN A 141 11.58 -27.67 -4.43
CA GLN A 141 12.49 -26.73 -5.08
C GLN A 141 11.76 -25.53 -5.72
N HIS A 142 10.59 -25.75 -6.35
CA HIS A 142 9.79 -24.67 -6.90
C HIS A 142 9.20 -23.79 -5.79
N SER A 143 8.71 -24.41 -4.72
CA SER A 143 8.19 -23.69 -3.53
C SER A 143 9.28 -22.84 -2.90
N TRP A 144 10.50 -23.38 -2.79
CA TRP A 144 11.67 -22.66 -2.28
C TRP A 144 11.99 -21.41 -3.11
N LEU A 145 12.09 -21.55 -4.43
CA LEU A 145 12.38 -20.42 -5.32
C LEU A 145 11.28 -19.33 -5.23
N LEU A 146 10.02 -19.73 -5.20
CA LEU A 146 8.90 -18.79 -5.06
C LEU A 146 8.87 -18.16 -3.67
N LEU A 147 9.21 -18.89 -2.60
CA LEU A 147 9.36 -18.33 -1.27
C LEU A 147 10.42 -17.23 -1.27
N LEU A 148 11.61 -17.52 -1.80
CA LEU A 148 12.75 -16.60 -1.78
C LEU A 148 12.52 -15.36 -2.68
N PHE A 149 12.08 -15.57 -3.92
CA PHE A 149 12.02 -14.51 -4.92
C PHE A 149 10.66 -13.80 -5.01
N CYS A 150 9.59 -14.42 -4.51
CA CYS A 150 8.25 -13.86 -4.61
C CYS A 150 7.63 -13.53 -3.25
N ALA A 151 7.73 -14.43 -2.26
CA ALA A 151 7.08 -14.20 -0.96
C ALA A 151 7.83 -13.21 -0.09
N VAL A 152 9.14 -13.45 0.14
CA VAL A 152 9.99 -12.60 0.98
C VAL A 152 9.99 -11.13 0.53
N PRO A 153 10.15 -10.80 -0.77
CA PRO A 153 10.19 -9.40 -1.20
C PRO A 153 8.85 -8.67 -1.14
N ARG A 154 7.72 -9.35 -0.94
CA ARG A 154 6.40 -8.70 -0.90
C ARG A 154 6.25 -7.65 0.18
N ALA A 155 6.94 -7.82 1.30
CA ALA A 155 6.94 -6.83 2.38
C ALA A 155 7.73 -5.57 2.04
N ASN A 156 8.69 -5.63 1.11
CA ASN A 156 9.66 -4.56 0.86
C ASN A 156 9.02 -3.22 0.51
N HIS A 157 7.89 -3.21 -0.20
CA HIS A 157 7.22 -1.97 -0.56
C HIS A 157 6.74 -1.23 0.69
N LEU A 158 5.99 -1.92 1.55
CA LEU A 158 5.46 -1.34 2.79
C LEU A 158 6.59 -0.96 3.77
N LEU A 159 7.59 -1.83 3.92
CA LEU A 159 8.75 -1.59 4.79
C LEU A 159 9.59 -0.37 4.40
N ARG A 160 9.58 0.02 3.13
CA ARG A 160 10.33 1.19 2.62
C ARG A 160 9.54 2.48 2.61
N THR A 161 8.22 2.40 2.65
CA THR A 161 7.34 3.56 2.43
C THR A 161 6.58 4.01 3.66
N VAL A 162 6.44 3.13 4.66
CA VAL A 162 5.74 3.42 5.91
C VAL A 162 6.73 3.63 7.05
N SER A 163 6.37 4.49 8.00
CA SER A 163 7.20 4.74 9.20
C SER A 163 7.52 3.45 9.96
N PRO A 164 8.75 3.30 10.49
CA PRO A 164 9.15 2.14 11.28
C PRO A 164 8.20 1.80 12.42
N THR A 165 7.75 2.81 13.14
CA THR A 165 6.86 2.65 14.29
C THR A 165 5.51 2.04 13.91
N GLN A 166 5.01 2.35 12.69
CA GLN A 166 3.74 1.88 12.19
C GLN A 166 3.81 0.51 11.50
N VAL A 167 5.02 0.11 11.02
CA VAL A 167 5.16 -1.11 10.21
C VAL A 167 5.76 -2.28 10.98
N THR A 168 6.21 -2.07 12.23
CA THR A 168 6.89 -3.10 13.04
C THR A 168 6.03 -4.35 13.25
N GLU A 169 4.74 -4.20 13.57
CA GLU A 169 3.82 -5.32 13.76
C GLU A 169 3.70 -6.16 12.47
N PHE A 170 3.50 -5.49 11.34
CA PHE A 170 3.45 -6.14 10.03
C PHE A 170 4.74 -6.88 9.69
N ALA A 171 5.90 -6.24 9.91
CA ALA A 171 7.22 -6.80 9.64
C ALA A 171 7.44 -8.10 10.43
N THR A 172 7.23 -8.03 11.75
CA THR A 172 7.39 -9.19 12.66
C THR A 172 6.46 -10.34 12.25
N ALA A 173 5.20 -10.02 11.95
CA ALA A 173 4.23 -11.02 11.52
C ALA A 173 4.58 -11.62 10.15
N HIS A 174 5.13 -10.82 9.22
CA HIS A 174 5.58 -11.30 7.91
C HIS A 174 6.73 -12.27 8.05
N ASP A 175 7.77 -11.91 8.83
CA ASP A 175 8.94 -12.75 9.06
C ASP A 175 8.56 -14.07 9.72
N ALA A 176 7.67 -14.04 10.71
CA ALA A 176 7.17 -15.26 11.36
C ALA A 176 6.43 -16.19 10.38
N ARG A 177 5.60 -15.64 9.48
CA ARG A 177 4.89 -16.42 8.45
C ARG A 177 5.85 -17.04 7.44
N VAL A 178 6.85 -16.27 6.99
CA VAL A 178 7.88 -16.75 6.05
C VAL A 178 8.68 -17.89 6.69
N LEU A 179 9.13 -17.70 7.95
CA LEU A 179 9.85 -18.72 8.69
C LEU A 179 9.03 -20.00 8.86
N HIS A 180 7.76 -19.85 9.27
CA HIS A 180 6.86 -21.00 9.40
C HIS A 180 6.66 -21.76 8.08
N CYS A 181 6.50 -21.04 6.97
CA CYS A 181 6.40 -21.66 5.65
C CYS A 181 7.69 -22.41 5.29
N PHE A 182 8.85 -21.82 5.56
CA PHE A 182 10.15 -22.42 5.35
C PHE A 182 10.33 -23.73 6.15
N GLU A 183 10.03 -23.71 7.45
CA GLU A 183 10.09 -24.88 8.32
C GLU A 183 9.21 -26.02 7.79
N ARG A 184 7.99 -25.69 7.37
CA ARG A 184 7.07 -26.70 6.79
C ARG A 184 7.56 -27.27 5.46
N LEU A 185 8.20 -26.46 4.61
CA LEU A 185 8.79 -26.93 3.35
C LEU A 185 9.94 -27.92 3.58
N LEU A 186 10.68 -27.74 4.69
CA LEU A 186 11.77 -28.65 5.09
C LEU A 186 11.28 -29.87 5.89
N GLY A 187 9.99 -29.96 6.19
CA GLY A 187 9.44 -31.03 7.04
C GLY A 187 9.82 -30.90 8.52
N LEU A 188 10.24 -29.70 8.95
CA LEU A 188 10.54 -29.42 10.34
C LEU A 188 9.25 -29.25 11.14
N THR A 189 9.19 -29.82 12.34
CA THR A 189 8.06 -29.61 13.25
C THR A 189 8.24 -28.25 13.94
N PRO A 190 7.31 -27.28 13.80
CA PRO A 190 7.41 -26.02 14.49
C PRO A 190 7.52 -26.22 16.02
N GLY A 191 8.54 -25.62 16.62
CA GLY A 191 8.75 -25.69 18.07
C GLY A 191 9.44 -26.97 18.58
N ALA A 192 9.84 -27.89 17.72
CA ALA A 192 10.76 -28.94 18.09
C ALA A 192 12.18 -28.33 18.14
N GLU A 193 12.69 -28.10 19.35
CA GLU A 193 14.11 -27.83 19.57
C GLU A 193 14.92 -29.09 19.24
N THR A 194 15.10 -29.38 17.98
CA THR A 194 16.02 -30.44 17.53
C THR A 194 17.41 -29.84 17.42
N GLU A 195 18.44 -30.65 17.72
CA GLU A 195 19.85 -30.29 17.46
C GLU A 195 20.05 -29.76 16.04
N GLN A 196 19.25 -30.22 15.08
CA GLN A 196 19.21 -29.73 13.69
C GLN A 196 18.74 -28.27 13.56
N SER A 197 17.79 -27.79 14.41
CA SER A 197 17.37 -26.38 14.42
C SER A 197 18.53 -25.48 14.87
N HIS A 198 19.32 -25.94 15.84
CA HIS A 198 20.53 -25.24 16.30
C HIS A 198 21.62 -25.20 15.23
N GLU A 199 21.77 -26.26 14.44
CA GLU A 199 22.75 -26.32 13.36
C GLU A 199 22.37 -25.46 12.18
N ILE A 200 21.09 -25.44 11.79
CA ILE A 200 20.55 -24.53 10.76
C ILE A 200 20.66 -23.08 11.22
N SER A 201 20.35 -22.77 12.49
CA SER A 201 20.51 -21.43 13.05
C SER A 201 21.99 -21.00 13.11
N ARG A 202 22.93 -21.92 13.29
CA ARG A 202 24.37 -21.65 13.21
C ARG A 202 24.86 -21.41 11.79
N LEU A 203 24.31 -22.12 10.80
CA LEU A 203 24.67 -21.99 9.39
C LEU A 203 24.08 -20.72 8.74
N VAL A 204 22.89 -20.33 9.18
CA VAL A 204 22.19 -19.13 8.67
C VAL A 204 22.61 -17.86 9.42
N GLY A 205 23.34 -18.02 10.53
CA GLY A 205 23.63 -16.94 11.50
C GLY A 205 22.37 -16.58 12.32
N PRO A 206 22.48 -15.74 13.37
CA PRO A 206 21.31 -15.25 14.06
C PRO A 206 20.46 -14.55 13.00
N ALA A 207 19.26 -15.09 12.76
CA ALA A 207 18.29 -14.47 11.89
C ALA A 207 17.97 -13.08 12.47
N ARG A 208 18.74 -12.09 12.04
CA ARG A 208 18.34 -10.71 12.24
C ARG A 208 17.09 -10.56 11.40
N PRO A 209 15.98 -10.09 11.99
CA PRO A 209 14.78 -9.82 11.20
C PRO A 209 15.19 -9.09 9.92
N LEU A 210 14.78 -9.58 8.77
CA LEU A 210 15.10 -8.96 7.46
C LEU A 210 14.77 -7.45 7.46
N ALA A 211 13.77 -7.05 8.24
CA ALA A 211 13.43 -5.67 8.52
C ALA A 211 14.59 -4.86 9.11
N ILE A 212 15.38 -5.42 10.04
CA ILE A 212 16.48 -4.69 10.71
C ILE A 212 17.67 -4.48 9.75
N GLN A 213 17.92 -5.37 8.81
CA GLN A 213 18.99 -5.18 7.81
C GLN A 213 18.71 -4.06 6.79
N VAL A 214 17.44 -3.78 6.51
CA VAL A 214 17.04 -2.65 5.65
C VAL A 214 17.21 -1.31 6.38
N TRP A 215 17.11 -1.28 7.71
CA TRP A 215 17.21 -0.08 8.55
C TRP A 215 18.64 0.36 8.84
N GLY A 216 19.60 -0.56 8.84
CA GLY A 216 21.01 -0.22 9.06
C GLY A 216 21.65 0.69 8.00
N LEU A 217 21.00 0.86 6.85
CA LEU A 217 21.46 1.76 5.78
C LEU A 217 20.92 3.21 5.91
N TRP A 218 19.98 3.47 6.82
CA TRP A 218 19.39 4.82 7.00
C TRP A 218 19.83 5.54 8.27
N SER A 219 20.61 4.90 9.15
CA SER A 219 21.11 5.52 10.39
C SER A 219 22.49 6.20 10.25
N SER A 220 22.96 6.39 9.02
CA SER A 220 24.27 7.02 8.76
C SER A 220 24.19 8.16 7.71
N VAL A 221 23.13 8.99 7.83
CA VAL A 221 23.13 10.34 7.21
C VAL A 221 22.63 11.35 8.22
#